data_17bffee9a374889869fa321423e88d6c
#
_entry.id   17bffee9a374889869fa321423e88d6c
#
_cell.length_a   1.000
_cell.length_b   1.000
_cell.length_c   1.000
_cell.angle_alpha   90.00
_cell.angle_beta   90.00
_cell.angle_gamma   90.00
#
_symmetry.space_group_name_H-M   'P 1'
#
loop_
_entity.id
_entity.type
_entity.pdbx_description
1 polymer ?
#
loop_
_entity_poly.entity_id
_entity_poly.type
_entity_poly.pdbx_seq_one_letter_code
_entity_poly.pdbx_strand_id
1 'polypeptide(L)'
;MKVKKVIGRSLLVLLCIVVVIAIIGIAQFHHRSNPKNLKQYETNNPFITGETAISAHRSGAGEFPEETLAAFRGCAENPDVQVDYFEFDLHMTADDVLVLSHDSTLGRVSDAVTVFGAENVLVRDK
;
A
#
# COMPACT_ATOMS: atom_id res chain seq x y z
N MET A 1 58.56 11.26 -11.48
CA MET A 1 58.32 10.11 -10.57
C MET A 1 57.51 10.46 -9.32
N LYS A 2 57.73 11.61 -8.66
CA LYS A 2 57.03 11.99 -7.40
C LYS A 2 55.52 12.22 -7.56
N VAL A 3 55.04 12.84 -8.67
CA VAL A 3 53.62 13.17 -8.90
C VAL A 3 52.75 11.92 -9.05
N LYS A 4 53.20 10.91 -9.81
CA LYS A 4 52.45 9.63 -9.96
C LYS A 4 52.28 8.88 -8.63
N LYS A 5 53.26 9.01 -7.72
CA LYS A 5 53.21 8.36 -6.39
C LYS A 5 52.25 9.07 -5.43
N VAL A 6 52.10 10.40 -5.57
CA VAL A 6 51.14 11.20 -4.80
C VAL A 6 49.70 10.90 -5.28
N ILE A 7 49.48 10.91 -6.58
CA ILE A 7 48.15 10.59 -7.18
C ILE A 7 47.71 9.17 -6.77
N GLY A 8 48.61 8.20 -6.84
CA GLY A 8 48.28 6.81 -6.44
C GLY A 8 47.91 6.68 -4.95
N ARG A 9 48.60 7.45 -4.06
CA ARG A 9 48.24 7.49 -2.63
C ARG A 9 46.88 8.14 -2.37
N SER A 10 46.61 9.26 -3.04
CA SER A 10 45.30 9.93 -2.91
C SER A 10 44.16 9.08 -3.41
N LEU A 11 44.35 8.35 -4.51
CA LEU A 11 43.35 7.41 -5.05
C LEU A 11 43.09 6.25 -4.10
N LEU A 12 44.14 5.72 -3.48
CA LEU A 12 44.04 4.66 -2.49
C LEU A 12 43.26 5.11 -1.26
N VAL A 13 43.54 6.32 -0.75
CA VAL A 13 42.84 6.89 0.40
C VAL A 13 41.35 7.09 0.07
N LEU A 14 41.03 7.61 -1.13
CA LEU A 14 39.67 7.77 -1.57
C LEU A 14 38.93 6.43 -1.65
N LEU A 15 39.56 5.41 -2.21
CA LEU A 15 39.00 4.06 -2.27
C LEU A 15 38.72 3.51 -0.88
N CYS A 16 39.65 3.68 0.07
CA CYS A 16 39.44 3.25 1.44
C CYS A 16 38.24 3.95 2.10
N ILE A 17 38.07 5.25 1.87
CA ILE A 17 36.92 6.00 2.38
C ILE A 17 35.61 5.46 1.81
N VAL A 18 35.55 5.22 0.50
CA VAL A 18 34.35 4.66 -0.14
C VAL A 18 34.00 3.28 0.42
N VAL A 19 34.99 2.42 0.61
CA VAL A 19 34.81 1.08 1.19
C VAL A 19 34.27 1.19 2.63
N VAL A 20 34.84 2.07 3.45
CA VAL A 20 34.35 2.27 4.83
C VAL A 20 32.91 2.77 4.86
N ILE A 21 32.55 3.72 4.00
CA ILE A 21 31.16 4.22 3.89
C ILE A 21 30.22 3.07 3.48
N ALA A 22 30.62 2.25 2.51
CA ALA A 22 29.83 1.11 2.07
C ALA A 22 29.62 0.09 3.20
N ILE A 23 30.66 -0.24 3.96
CA ILE A 23 30.57 -1.15 5.11
C ILE A 23 29.61 -0.59 6.18
N ILE A 24 29.73 0.70 6.51
CA ILE A 24 28.84 1.34 7.47
C ILE A 24 27.39 1.30 6.97
N GLY A 25 27.15 1.60 5.69
CA GLY A 25 25.83 1.54 5.07
C GLY A 25 25.21 0.16 5.15
N ILE A 26 25.96 -0.88 4.81
CA ILE A 26 25.54 -2.28 4.89
C ILE A 26 25.23 -2.67 6.35
N ALA A 27 26.10 -2.33 7.28
CA ALA A 27 25.89 -2.62 8.70
C ALA A 27 24.62 -1.95 9.26
N GLN A 28 24.38 -0.68 8.90
CA GLN A 28 23.16 0.05 9.29
C GLN A 28 21.92 -0.56 8.66
N PHE A 29 21.98 -0.96 7.39
CA PHE A 29 20.87 -1.63 6.72
C PHE A 29 20.51 -2.94 7.43
N HIS A 30 21.50 -3.80 7.70
CA HIS A 30 21.28 -5.05 8.44
C HIS A 30 20.73 -4.81 9.84
N HIS A 31 21.23 -3.78 10.54
CA HIS A 31 20.74 -3.44 11.87
C HIS A 31 19.24 -3.02 11.85
N ARG A 32 18.88 -2.16 10.89
CA ARG A 32 17.49 -1.68 10.73
C ARG A 32 16.53 -2.78 10.26
N SER A 33 17.02 -3.68 9.40
CA SER A 33 16.21 -4.79 8.85
C SER A 33 16.10 -5.98 9.80
N ASN A 34 16.80 -5.97 10.93
CA ASN A 34 16.72 -7.08 11.89
C ASN A 34 15.40 -6.98 12.68
N PRO A 35 14.53 -8.01 12.62
CA PRO A 35 13.25 -7.99 13.36
C PRO A 35 13.40 -7.75 14.87
N LYS A 36 14.53 -8.17 15.47
CA LYS A 36 14.82 -7.94 16.89
C LYS A 36 15.06 -6.49 17.26
N ASN A 37 15.41 -5.64 16.27
CA ASN A 37 15.65 -4.20 16.46
C ASN A 37 14.44 -3.35 16.11
N LEU A 38 13.36 -3.97 15.61
CA LEU A 38 12.10 -3.26 15.38
C LEU A 38 11.46 -2.93 16.72
N LYS A 39 11.01 -1.68 16.86
CA LYS A 39 10.23 -1.29 18.03
C LYS A 39 8.93 -2.07 18.03
N GLN A 40 8.73 -2.87 19.06
CA GLN A 40 7.40 -3.43 19.34
C GLN A 40 6.59 -2.34 20.07
N TYR A 41 5.45 -2.00 19.51
CA TYR A 41 4.50 -1.10 20.16
C TYR A 41 3.47 -1.95 20.88
N GLU A 42 3.41 -1.80 22.19
CA GLU A 42 2.28 -2.31 22.95
C GLU A 42 1.04 -1.48 22.58
N THR A 43 -0.04 -2.16 22.29
CA THR A 43 -1.30 -1.53 21.96
C THR A 43 -2.41 -2.11 22.82
N ASN A 44 -3.27 -1.24 23.33
CA ASN A 44 -4.49 -1.62 24.02
C ASN A 44 -5.69 -1.77 23.06
N ASN A 45 -5.43 -1.71 21.73
CA ASN A 45 -6.48 -1.92 20.75
C ASN A 45 -6.88 -3.40 20.73
N PRO A 46 -8.13 -3.75 21.09
CA PRO A 46 -8.58 -5.14 21.15
C PRO A 46 -8.62 -5.84 19.80
N PHE A 47 -8.56 -5.08 18.71
CA PHE A 47 -8.53 -5.64 17.34
C PHE A 47 -7.12 -5.97 16.85
N ILE A 48 -6.07 -5.63 17.61
CA ILE A 48 -4.69 -6.00 17.27
C ILE A 48 -4.31 -7.23 18.10
N THR A 49 -4.44 -8.39 17.51
CA THR A 49 -4.17 -9.68 18.17
C THR A 49 -2.72 -10.12 18.09
N GLY A 50 -1.88 -9.42 17.33
CA GLY A 50 -0.51 -9.82 17.02
C GLY A 50 -0.38 -10.86 15.91
N GLU A 51 -1.49 -11.36 15.38
CA GLU A 51 -1.55 -12.24 14.21
C GLU A 51 -1.73 -11.42 12.93
N THR A 52 -1.27 -11.97 11.81
CA THR A 52 -1.49 -11.36 10.51
C THR A 52 -2.95 -11.52 10.12
N ALA A 53 -3.61 -10.41 9.83
CA ALA A 53 -4.99 -10.41 9.35
C ALA A 53 -5.04 -10.06 7.86
N ILE A 54 -6.01 -10.63 7.15
CA ILE A 54 -6.22 -10.40 5.72
C ILE A 54 -7.41 -9.46 5.56
N SER A 55 -7.16 -8.32 4.91
CA SER A 55 -8.19 -7.34 4.55
C SER A 55 -8.57 -7.47 3.07
N ALA A 56 -9.85 -7.64 2.78
CA ALA A 56 -10.37 -7.61 1.43
C ALA A 56 -10.47 -6.15 0.96
N HIS A 57 -9.45 -5.67 0.26
CA HIS A 57 -9.39 -4.31 -0.28
C HIS A 57 -10.52 -4.08 -1.28
N ARG A 58 -11.26 -2.98 -1.12
CA ARG A 58 -12.48 -2.64 -1.88
C ARG A 58 -13.46 -3.81 -1.97
N SER A 59 -13.69 -4.42 -0.83
CA SER A 59 -14.57 -5.59 -0.66
C SER A 59 -14.13 -6.86 -1.41
N GLY A 60 -12.91 -6.90 -1.96
CA GLY A 60 -12.38 -8.04 -2.70
C GLY A 60 -12.12 -7.78 -4.19
N ALA A 61 -11.67 -6.59 -4.53
CA ALA A 61 -11.41 -6.12 -5.91
C ALA A 61 -10.44 -6.98 -6.73
N GLY A 62 -9.64 -7.83 -6.09
CA GLY A 62 -8.73 -8.75 -6.79
C GLY A 62 -9.45 -9.91 -7.50
N GLU A 63 -10.61 -10.31 -7.00
CA GLU A 63 -11.36 -11.49 -7.46
C GLU A 63 -12.77 -11.15 -7.98
N PHE A 64 -13.35 -10.05 -7.50
CA PHE A 64 -14.74 -9.68 -7.77
C PHE A 64 -14.86 -8.21 -8.18
N PRO A 65 -15.97 -7.78 -8.80
CA PRO A 65 -16.21 -6.37 -9.03
C PRO A 65 -16.19 -5.58 -7.72
N GLU A 66 -15.28 -4.60 -7.63
CA GLU A 66 -15.05 -3.81 -6.41
C GLU A 66 -16.32 -3.14 -5.89
N GLU A 67 -16.39 -2.95 -4.58
CA GLU A 67 -17.45 -2.22 -3.88
C GLU A 67 -18.86 -2.75 -4.14
N THR A 68 -19.02 -4.05 -4.41
CA THR A 68 -20.32 -4.67 -4.70
C THR A 68 -20.69 -5.73 -3.67
N LEU A 69 -21.99 -5.98 -3.53
CA LEU A 69 -22.49 -7.12 -2.75
C LEU A 69 -21.95 -8.46 -3.27
N ALA A 70 -21.64 -8.55 -4.56
CA ALA A 70 -21.03 -9.75 -5.14
C ALA A 70 -19.62 -9.96 -4.58
N ALA A 71 -18.83 -8.88 -4.43
CA ALA A 71 -17.50 -8.94 -3.83
C ALA A 71 -17.56 -9.38 -2.36
N PHE A 72 -18.42 -8.76 -1.55
CA PHE A 72 -18.59 -9.14 -0.15
C PHE A 72 -18.98 -10.61 0.00
N ARG A 73 -19.98 -11.07 -0.75
CA ARG A 73 -20.44 -12.46 -0.70
C ARG A 73 -19.37 -13.42 -1.21
N GLY A 74 -18.76 -13.09 -2.36
CA GLY A 74 -17.72 -13.92 -2.95
C GLY A 74 -16.55 -14.14 -2.00
N CYS A 75 -16.07 -13.10 -1.33
CA CYS A 75 -15.01 -13.24 -0.33
C CYS A 75 -15.48 -13.96 0.95
N ALA A 76 -16.69 -13.71 1.43
CA ALA A 76 -17.19 -14.31 2.66
C ALA A 76 -17.54 -15.80 2.51
N GLU A 77 -17.97 -16.22 1.33
CA GLU A 77 -18.43 -17.58 1.04
C GLU A 77 -17.36 -18.45 0.38
N ASN A 78 -16.23 -17.87 -0.05
CA ASN A 78 -15.15 -18.62 -0.70
C ASN A 78 -14.30 -19.37 0.34
N PRO A 79 -14.33 -20.71 0.34
CA PRO A 79 -13.58 -21.51 1.32
C PRO A 79 -12.06 -21.43 1.13
N ASP A 80 -11.59 -21.00 -0.04
CA ASP A 80 -10.18 -20.89 -0.37
C ASP A 80 -9.60 -19.51 -0.02
N VAL A 81 -10.44 -18.56 0.38
CA VAL A 81 -10.04 -17.19 0.75
C VAL A 81 -10.41 -16.92 2.20
N GLN A 82 -9.40 -16.77 3.04
CA GLN A 82 -9.61 -16.30 4.40
C GLN A 82 -9.61 -14.78 4.41
N VAL A 83 -10.70 -14.17 4.82
CA VAL A 83 -10.85 -12.72 4.99
C VAL A 83 -11.23 -12.44 6.42
N ASP A 84 -10.43 -11.63 7.12
CA ASP A 84 -10.67 -11.21 8.50
C ASP A 84 -11.44 -9.88 8.56
N TYR A 85 -11.19 -9.01 7.57
CA TYR A 85 -11.80 -7.68 7.48
C TYR A 85 -12.16 -7.34 6.05
N PHE A 86 -13.23 -6.56 5.90
CA PHE A 86 -13.54 -5.89 4.64
C PHE A 86 -13.13 -4.42 4.75
N GLU A 87 -12.40 -3.96 3.75
CA GLU A 87 -12.12 -2.55 3.54
C GLU A 87 -12.99 -2.08 2.36
N PHE A 88 -13.60 -0.92 2.49
CA PHE A 88 -14.47 -0.33 1.49
C PHE A 88 -14.54 1.19 1.64
N ASP A 89 -14.84 1.86 0.55
CA ASP A 89 -14.90 3.30 0.45
C ASP A 89 -16.35 3.79 0.39
N LEU A 90 -16.63 4.91 1.07
CA LEU A 90 -17.95 5.51 1.13
C LEU A 90 -17.96 6.89 0.48
N HIS A 91 -18.91 7.11 -0.40
CA HIS A 91 -19.28 8.43 -0.89
C HIS A 91 -20.72 8.76 -0.52
N MET A 92 -20.99 10.06 -0.43
CA MET A 92 -22.35 10.56 -0.24
C MET A 92 -22.85 11.13 -1.58
N THR A 93 -24.01 10.68 -2.03
CA THR A 93 -24.67 11.23 -3.22
C THR A 93 -25.23 12.62 -2.96
N ALA A 94 -25.64 13.32 -4.02
CA ALA A 94 -26.20 14.67 -3.91
C ALA A 94 -27.51 14.72 -3.10
N ASP A 95 -28.22 13.60 -3.00
CA ASP A 95 -29.46 13.41 -2.22
C ASP A 95 -29.21 12.78 -0.84
N ASP A 96 -27.97 12.86 -0.33
CA ASP A 96 -27.55 12.42 1.01
C ASP A 96 -27.65 10.90 1.24
N VAL A 97 -27.51 10.08 0.20
CA VAL A 97 -27.45 8.62 0.30
C VAL A 97 -25.99 8.17 0.33
N LEU A 98 -25.63 7.31 1.29
CA LEU A 98 -24.34 6.67 1.33
C LEU A 98 -24.26 5.52 0.33
N VAL A 99 -23.23 5.54 -0.50
CA VAL A 99 -22.96 4.50 -1.49
C VAL A 99 -21.52 4.01 -1.39
N LEU A 100 -21.28 2.77 -1.76
CA LEU A 100 -19.94 2.22 -1.87
C LEU A 100 -19.34 2.63 -3.21
N SER A 101 -18.22 3.33 -3.18
CA SER A 101 -17.45 3.68 -4.36
C SER A 101 -16.09 4.21 -3.95
N HIS A 102 -15.03 3.72 -4.58
CA HIS A 102 -13.68 4.24 -4.35
C HIS A 102 -13.48 5.60 -5.03
N ASP A 103 -13.89 5.71 -6.28
CA ASP A 103 -13.71 6.95 -7.06
C ASP A 103 -14.90 7.88 -6.88
N SER A 104 -14.66 9.18 -7.00
CA SER A 104 -15.72 10.18 -7.07
C SER A 104 -16.52 10.12 -8.37
N THR A 105 -16.10 9.29 -9.34
CA THR A 105 -16.76 9.09 -10.63
C THR A 105 -17.00 7.61 -10.90
N LEU A 106 -18.07 7.30 -11.61
CA LEU A 106 -18.42 5.92 -11.99
C LEU A 106 -17.71 5.40 -13.25
N GLY A 107 -16.90 6.24 -13.92
CA GLY A 107 -16.40 5.94 -15.26
C GLY A 107 -15.42 4.77 -15.34
N ARG A 108 -14.69 4.46 -14.27
CA ARG A 108 -13.72 3.35 -14.26
C ARG A 108 -14.38 1.99 -14.04
N VAL A 109 -15.44 1.94 -13.26
CA VAL A 109 -16.05 0.70 -12.77
C VAL A 109 -17.38 0.35 -13.43
N SER A 110 -17.86 1.22 -14.34
CA SER A 110 -19.13 1.02 -15.02
C SER A 110 -19.12 1.63 -16.43
N ASP A 111 -20.17 1.37 -17.19
CA ASP A 111 -20.45 1.97 -18.50
C ASP A 111 -21.19 3.33 -18.41
N ALA A 112 -21.26 3.93 -17.23
CA ALA A 112 -21.99 5.16 -16.96
C ALA A 112 -21.59 6.30 -17.91
N VAL A 113 -20.31 6.42 -18.25
CA VAL A 113 -19.83 7.43 -19.24
C VAL A 113 -20.49 7.25 -20.60
N THR A 114 -20.68 6.01 -21.04
CA THR A 114 -21.32 5.70 -22.31
C THR A 114 -22.83 5.96 -22.27
N VAL A 115 -23.46 5.68 -21.12
CA VAL A 115 -24.91 5.77 -20.98
C VAL A 115 -25.36 7.20 -20.70
N PHE A 116 -24.64 7.94 -19.84
CA PHE A 116 -25.07 9.24 -19.31
C PHE A 116 -24.23 10.43 -19.76
N GLY A 117 -23.09 10.20 -20.43
CA GLY A 117 -22.09 11.21 -20.75
C GLY A 117 -21.09 11.46 -19.61
N ALA A 118 -19.89 11.90 -19.95
CA ALA A 118 -18.78 12.05 -19.00
C ALA A 118 -19.07 13.08 -17.88
N GLU A 119 -19.89 14.07 -18.17
CA GLU A 119 -20.29 15.13 -17.22
C GLU A 119 -21.30 14.68 -16.16
N ASN A 120 -21.96 13.52 -16.39
CA ASN A 120 -23.06 13.02 -15.54
C ASN A 120 -22.69 11.79 -14.72
N VAL A 121 -21.40 11.52 -14.54
CA VAL A 121 -20.91 10.30 -13.86
C VAL A 121 -20.30 10.55 -12.50
N LEU A 122 -20.49 11.73 -11.92
CA LEU A 122 -20.07 12.06 -10.56
C LEU A 122 -20.95 11.35 -9.54
N VAL A 123 -20.31 10.67 -8.58
CA VAL A 123 -21.01 10.06 -7.44
C VAL A 123 -21.48 11.14 -6.48
N ARG A 124 -20.76 12.28 -6.44
CA ARG A 124 -21.01 13.39 -5.53
C ARG A 124 -20.93 14.71 -6.26
N ASP A 125 -21.93 15.57 -5.99
CA ASP A 125 -21.83 17.01 -6.15
C ASP A 125 -22.53 17.74 -5.01
N LYS A 126 -21.74 18.16 -4.05
CA LYS A 126 -22.04 19.30 -3.16
C LYS A 126 -20.79 20.11 -2.98
#